data_d3c776b9b9293ae5daba5283fbdeac2b
#
_entry.id   d3c776b9b9293ae5daba5283fbdeac2b
#
_cell.length_a   1.000
_cell.length_b   1.000
_cell.length_c   1.000
_cell.angle_alpha   90.00
_cell.angle_beta   90.00
_cell.angle_gamma   90.00
#
_symmetry.space_group_name_H-M   'P 1'
#
loop_
_entity.id
_entity.type
_entity.pdbx_description
1 polymer ?
#
loop_
_entity_poly.entity_id
_entity_poly.type
_entity_poly.pdbx_seq_one_letter_code
_entity_poly.pdbx_strand_id
1 'polypeptide(L)'
;SDKGDLVQGINTCIQVIQSEDTSKEEKAFHLKLLIHFIGDAHQPLHVGQSEDRGGNNIKVKWFSTSSNLHRVWDSNLIESWGMDAKTLSDELMRGTTVSQRNSFTKGNTIEWIEESHQIAPDIYNSAKDGDRLGYRYTYDYNSLLFEQLRKGGYRLAKLLEELF
;
A
#
# COMPACT_ATOMS: atom_id res chain seq x y z
N SER A 1 0.56 -18.38 -5.91
CA SER A 1 1.03 -19.48 -5.05
C SER A 1 -0.12 -20.41 -4.74
N ASP A 2 0.15 -21.68 -4.39
CA ASP A 2 -0.88 -22.67 -4.03
C ASP A 2 -1.72 -22.26 -2.78
N LYS A 3 -1.25 -21.27 -2.04
CA LYS A 3 -1.93 -20.70 -0.87
C LYS A 3 -2.72 -19.43 -1.17
N GLY A 4 -2.83 -19.07 -2.45
CA GLY A 4 -3.37 -17.78 -2.89
C GLY A 4 -2.30 -16.69 -2.92
N ASP A 5 -2.69 -15.56 -3.45
CA ASP A 5 -1.92 -14.34 -3.53
C ASP A 5 -2.86 -13.14 -3.40
N LEU A 6 -2.29 -11.94 -3.42
CA LEU A 6 -3.04 -10.70 -3.25
C LEU A 6 -4.15 -10.53 -4.32
N VAL A 7 -3.88 -10.93 -5.57
CA VAL A 7 -4.86 -10.87 -6.67
C VAL A 7 -6.05 -11.77 -6.37
N GLN A 8 -5.80 -13.01 -5.96
CA GLN A 8 -6.86 -13.96 -5.60
C GLN A 8 -7.65 -13.47 -4.38
N GLY A 9 -6.95 -12.92 -3.37
CA GLY A 9 -7.58 -12.35 -2.18
C GLY A 9 -8.55 -11.22 -2.52
N ILE A 10 -8.14 -10.27 -3.35
CA ILE A 10 -8.98 -9.15 -3.82
C ILE A 10 -10.18 -9.68 -4.61
N ASN A 11 -9.96 -10.58 -5.57
CA ASN A 11 -11.05 -11.14 -6.38
C ASN A 11 -12.06 -11.91 -5.53
N THR A 12 -11.60 -12.70 -4.56
CA THR A 12 -12.49 -13.41 -3.63
C THR A 12 -13.33 -12.43 -2.82
N CYS A 13 -12.74 -11.36 -2.30
CA CYS A 13 -13.47 -10.32 -1.56
C CYS A 13 -14.57 -9.69 -2.42
N ILE A 14 -14.25 -9.32 -3.67
CA ILE A 14 -15.20 -8.74 -4.61
C ILE A 14 -16.37 -9.70 -4.87
N GLN A 15 -16.08 -10.97 -5.18
CA GLN A 15 -17.10 -11.99 -5.43
C GLN A 15 -18.04 -12.19 -4.24
N VAL A 16 -17.50 -12.28 -3.04
CA VAL A 16 -18.31 -12.45 -1.81
C VAL A 16 -19.19 -11.23 -1.54
N ILE A 17 -18.66 -10.01 -1.73
CA ILE A 17 -19.41 -8.77 -1.53
C ILE A 17 -20.58 -8.67 -2.52
N GLN A 18 -20.38 -9.07 -3.78
CA GLN A 18 -21.39 -8.99 -4.83
C GLN A 18 -22.43 -10.15 -4.78
N SER A 19 -22.10 -11.26 -4.11
CA SER A 19 -22.99 -12.42 -4.06
C SER A 19 -24.29 -12.12 -3.29
N GLU A 20 -25.43 -12.46 -3.85
CA GLU A 20 -26.73 -12.33 -3.20
C GLU A 20 -26.93 -13.36 -2.07
N ASP A 21 -26.25 -14.50 -2.16
CA ASP A 21 -26.37 -15.61 -1.20
C ASP A 21 -25.52 -15.44 0.06
N THR A 22 -24.69 -14.37 0.13
CA THR A 22 -23.76 -14.16 1.23
C THR A 22 -24.38 -13.29 2.34
N SER A 23 -24.18 -13.68 3.60
CA SER A 23 -24.67 -12.94 4.76
C SER A 23 -24.05 -11.54 4.86
N LYS A 24 -24.74 -10.62 5.54
CA LYS A 24 -24.23 -9.26 5.78
C LYS A 24 -22.92 -9.27 6.59
N GLU A 25 -22.81 -10.18 7.55
CA GLU A 25 -21.63 -10.35 8.40
C GLU A 25 -20.42 -10.77 7.57
N GLU A 26 -20.61 -11.70 6.65
CA GLU A 26 -19.57 -12.19 5.78
C GLU A 26 -19.15 -11.14 4.74
N LYS A 27 -20.11 -10.42 4.16
CA LYS A 27 -19.81 -9.25 3.30
C LYS A 27 -19.02 -8.19 4.06
N ALA A 28 -19.40 -7.86 5.29
CA ALA A 28 -18.69 -6.91 6.11
C ALA A 28 -17.26 -7.36 6.46
N PHE A 29 -17.04 -8.65 6.67
CA PHE A 29 -15.71 -9.22 6.86
C PHE A 29 -14.86 -9.08 5.60
N HIS A 30 -15.37 -9.47 4.44
CA HIS A 30 -14.66 -9.38 3.17
C HIS A 30 -14.43 -7.94 2.71
N LEU A 31 -15.32 -7.01 3.07
CA LEU A 31 -15.09 -5.58 2.84
C LEU A 31 -13.88 -5.06 3.63
N LYS A 32 -13.74 -5.46 4.89
CA LYS A 32 -12.55 -5.09 5.69
C LYS A 32 -11.26 -5.68 5.10
N LEU A 33 -11.32 -6.94 4.64
CA LEU A 33 -10.18 -7.56 3.94
C LEU A 33 -9.86 -6.85 2.63
N LEU A 34 -10.86 -6.46 1.84
CA LEU A 34 -10.68 -5.73 0.60
C LEU A 34 -9.96 -4.40 0.83
N ILE A 35 -10.39 -3.64 1.85
CA ILE A 35 -9.75 -2.38 2.24
C ILE A 35 -8.27 -2.62 2.58
N HIS A 36 -7.98 -3.66 3.37
CA HIS A 36 -6.61 -4.04 3.73
C HIS A 36 -5.78 -4.42 2.50
N PHE A 37 -6.29 -5.32 1.66
CA PHE A 37 -5.57 -5.79 0.47
C PHE A 37 -5.31 -4.69 -0.56
N ILE A 38 -6.22 -3.73 -0.73
CA ILE A 38 -5.96 -2.57 -1.59
C ILE A 38 -4.88 -1.68 -0.98
N GLY A 39 -4.83 -1.53 0.34
CA GLY A 39 -3.70 -0.88 1.01
C GLY A 39 -2.37 -1.58 0.74
N ASP A 40 -2.32 -2.89 0.94
CA ASP A 40 -1.15 -3.74 0.70
C ASP A 40 -0.68 -3.67 -0.76
N ALA A 41 -1.63 -3.65 -1.72
CA ALA A 41 -1.32 -3.52 -3.15
C ALA A 41 -0.56 -2.22 -3.50
N HIS A 42 -0.64 -1.20 -2.64
CA HIS A 42 0.03 0.09 -2.84
C HIS A 42 1.26 0.27 -1.94
N GLN A 43 1.62 -0.72 -1.13
CA GLN A 43 2.90 -0.77 -0.43
C GLN A 43 3.85 -1.66 -1.26
N PRO A 44 4.86 -1.08 -1.96
CA PRO A 44 5.60 -1.82 -2.98
C PRO A 44 6.32 -3.08 -2.48
N LEU A 45 6.71 -3.13 -1.21
CA LEU A 45 7.38 -4.30 -0.65
C LEU A 45 6.43 -5.45 -0.33
N HIS A 46 5.10 -5.22 -0.23
CA HIS A 46 4.09 -6.30 -0.11
C HIS A 46 3.96 -7.12 -1.41
N VAL A 47 4.33 -6.52 -2.52
CA VAL A 47 4.35 -7.15 -3.85
C VAL A 47 5.77 -7.30 -4.41
N GLY A 48 6.78 -7.15 -3.55
CA GLY A 48 8.20 -7.25 -3.88
C GLY A 48 8.70 -8.70 -3.97
N GLN A 49 9.94 -8.92 -3.50
CA GLN A 49 10.60 -10.23 -3.58
C GLN A 49 10.17 -11.13 -2.43
N SER A 50 9.86 -12.40 -2.73
CA SER A 50 9.46 -13.39 -1.74
C SER A 50 10.63 -13.92 -0.90
N GLU A 51 11.84 -13.98 -1.49
CA GLU A 51 13.04 -14.58 -0.92
C GLU A 51 13.49 -13.87 0.36
N ASP A 52 13.32 -12.55 0.44
CA ASP A 52 13.65 -11.73 1.60
C ASP A 52 12.42 -11.31 2.42
N ARG A 53 11.28 -11.92 2.13
CA ARG A 53 10.00 -11.64 2.77
C ARG A 53 9.59 -10.17 2.61
N GLY A 54 9.74 -9.63 1.42
CA GLY A 54 9.39 -8.23 1.13
C GLY A 54 10.27 -7.23 1.87
N GLY A 55 11.58 -7.46 1.98
CA GLY A 55 12.52 -6.57 2.67
C GLY A 55 12.54 -6.72 4.20
N ASN A 56 11.80 -7.69 4.78
CA ASN A 56 11.87 -7.96 6.22
C ASN A 56 13.24 -8.48 6.68
N ASN A 57 14.01 -9.06 5.77
CA ASN A 57 15.35 -9.57 6.06
C ASN A 57 16.42 -8.47 5.98
N ILE A 58 16.17 -7.34 5.36
CA ILE A 58 17.08 -6.19 5.30
C ILE A 58 16.96 -5.38 6.60
N LYS A 59 17.87 -5.63 7.54
CA LYS A 59 17.86 -4.97 8.85
C LYS A 59 18.47 -3.58 8.75
N VAL A 60 17.75 -2.58 9.25
CA VAL A 60 18.18 -1.19 9.25
C VAL A 60 17.95 -0.56 10.63
N LYS A 61 18.52 0.62 10.85
CA LYS A 61 18.12 1.49 11.96
C LYS A 61 17.28 2.63 11.41
N TRP A 62 16.08 2.80 11.96
CA TRP A 62 15.28 4.00 11.76
C TRP A 62 15.62 5.00 12.85
N PHE A 63 16.38 6.05 12.48
CA PHE A 63 17.11 6.91 13.42
C PHE A 63 18.05 6.08 14.33
N SER A 64 17.67 5.89 15.59
CA SER A 64 18.41 5.07 16.56
C SER A 64 17.73 3.75 16.90
N THR A 65 16.51 3.51 16.38
CA THR A 65 15.71 2.34 16.71
C THR A 65 15.91 1.22 15.68
N SER A 66 16.02 -0.02 16.13
CA SER A 66 16.10 -1.18 15.25
C SER A 66 14.81 -1.34 14.44
N SER A 67 14.95 -1.55 13.12
CA SER A 67 13.85 -1.75 12.17
C SER A 67 14.29 -2.70 11.05
N ASN A 68 13.49 -2.81 10.01
CA ASN A 68 13.83 -3.43 8.74
C ASN A 68 13.22 -2.60 7.60
N LEU A 69 13.67 -2.83 6.37
CA LEU A 69 13.23 -2.03 5.23
C LEU A 69 11.71 -2.13 5.01
N HIS A 70 11.13 -3.31 5.19
CA HIS A 70 9.67 -3.49 5.12
C HIS A 70 8.94 -2.57 6.12
N ARG A 71 9.30 -2.64 7.40
CA ARG A 71 8.68 -1.81 8.44
C ARG A 71 8.89 -0.32 8.23
N VAL A 72 10.01 0.09 7.62
CA VAL A 72 10.24 1.50 7.29
C VAL A 72 9.15 1.99 6.34
N TRP A 73 8.81 1.22 5.33
CA TRP A 73 7.77 1.56 4.34
C TRP A 73 6.34 1.33 4.84
N ASP A 74 6.15 0.35 5.69
CA ASP A 74 4.85 -0.04 6.22
C ASP A 74 4.34 0.91 7.32
N SER A 75 5.26 1.43 8.13
CA SER A 75 4.92 2.22 9.33
C SER A 75 5.81 3.44 9.53
N ASN A 76 7.13 3.27 9.57
CA ASN A 76 8.01 4.30 10.13
C ASN A 76 8.01 5.60 9.33
N LEU A 77 7.96 5.53 8.00
CA LEU A 77 7.85 6.72 7.14
C LEU A 77 6.55 7.47 7.40
N ILE A 78 5.43 6.77 7.52
CA ILE A 78 4.11 7.35 7.76
C ILE A 78 4.07 7.99 9.15
N GLU A 79 4.49 7.24 10.18
CA GLU A 79 4.51 7.69 11.56
C GLU A 79 5.42 8.90 11.79
N SER A 80 6.49 9.05 10.99
CA SER A 80 7.44 10.17 11.10
C SER A 80 6.81 11.54 10.85
N TRP A 81 5.63 11.59 10.25
CA TRP A 81 4.88 12.83 10.03
C TRP A 81 4.11 13.29 11.27
N GLY A 82 3.94 12.44 12.28
CA GLY A 82 3.25 12.78 13.52
C GLY A 82 1.77 13.15 13.35
N MET A 83 1.17 12.75 12.22
CA MET A 83 -0.23 12.99 11.90
C MET A 83 -1.06 11.74 12.17
N ASP A 84 -2.29 11.92 12.64
CA ASP A 84 -3.27 10.83 12.62
C ASP A 84 -3.73 10.54 11.17
N ALA A 85 -4.37 9.39 10.97
CA ALA A 85 -4.78 8.94 9.64
C ALA A 85 -5.72 9.92 8.94
N LYS A 86 -6.63 10.58 9.70
CA LYS A 86 -7.55 11.57 9.14
C LYS A 86 -6.81 12.82 8.67
N THR A 87 -5.96 13.38 9.51
CA THR A 87 -5.16 14.57 9.20
C THR A 87 -4.26 14.34 8.00
N LEU A 88 -3.56 13.19 7.95
CA LEU A 88 -2.71 12.83 6.82
C LEU A 88 -3.54 12.69 5.53
N SER A 89 -4.69 12.02 5.59
CA SER A 89 -5.59 11.87 4.44
C SER A 89 -6.06 13.23 3.91
N ASP A 90 -6.51 14.13 4.80
CA ASP A 90 -6.97 15.47 4.42
C ASP A 90 -5.83 16.28 3.73
N GLU A 91 -4.60 16.19 4.24
CA GLU A 91 -3.43 16.84 3.63
C GLU A 91 -3.09 16.24 2.25
N LEU A 92 -3.11 14.92 2.12
CA LEU A 92 -2.84 14.24 0.85
C LEU A 92 -3.89 14.58 -0.20
N MET A 93 -5.16 14.70 0.17
CA MET A 93 -6.25 15.04 -0.74
C MET A 93 -6.25 16.51 -1.15
N ARG A 94 -5.90 17.43 -0.25
CA ARG A 94 -5.92 18.89 -0.48
C ARG A 94 -5.11 19.31 -1.70
N GLY A 95 -3.96 18.68 -1.96
CA GLY A 95 -3.09 18.99 -3.08
C GLY A 95 -3.39 18.20 -4.36
N THR A 96 -4.42 17.34 -4.38
CA THR A 96 -4.69 16.48 -5.54
C THR A 96 -5.67 17.12 -6.50
N THR A 97 -5.21 17.41 -7.72
CA THR A 97 -6.05 17.95 -8.80
C THR A 97 -7.00 16.89 -9.38
N VAL A 98 -8.07 17.32 -10.06
CA VAL A 98 -8.98 16.43 -10.78
C VAL A 98 -8.24 15.58 -11.83
N SER A 99 -7.27 16.18 -12.54
CA SER A 99 -6.47 15.46 -13.53
C SER A 99 -5.63 14.35 -12.90
N GLN A 100 -5.01 14.61 -11.75
CA GLN A 100 -4.25 13.59 -11.01
C GLN A 100 -5.16 12.48 -10.50
N ARG A 101 -6.32 12.80 -9.92
CA ARG A 101 -7.31 11.81 -9.49
C ARG A 101 -7.70 10.88 -10.65
N ASN A 102 -8.05 11.45 -11.79
CA ASN A 102 -8.41 10.69 -12.99
C ASN A 102 -7.24 9.83 -13.50
N SER A 103 -6.01 10.29 -13.32
CA SER A 103 -4.82 9.51 -13.67
C SER A 103 -4.61 8.34 -12.69
N PHE A 104 -4.73 8.58 -11.39
CA PHE A 104 -4.53 7.58 -10.36
C PHE A 104 -5.53 6.41 -10.47
N THR A 105 -6.78 6.70 -10.84
CA THR A 105 -7.84 5.69 -10.93
C THR A 105 -7.89 4.90 -12.25
N LYS A 106 -6.95 5.13 -13.17
CA LYS A 106 -6.83 4.32 -14.40
C LYS A 106 -6.44 2.87 -14.08
N GLY A 107 -6.83 1.98 -14.99
CA GLY A 107 -6.47 0.58 -14.90
C GLY A 107 -7.37 -0.23 -13.95
N ASN A 108 -6.89 -1.42 -13.62
CA ASN A 108 -7.55 -2.41 -12.79
C ASN A 108 -6.61 -2.91 -11.68
N THR A 109 -7.09 -3.78 -10.82
CA THR A 109 -6.35 -4.27 -9.63
C THR A 109 -5.03 -4.95 -9.98
N ILE A 110 -4.96 -5.68 -11.11
CA ILE A 110 -3.73 -6.36 -11.55
C ILE A 110 -2.69 -5.32 -11.96
N GLU A 111 -3.11 -4.35 -12.79
CA GLU A 111 -2.23 -3.27 -13.25
C GLU A 111 -1.71 -2.41 -12.09
N TRP A 112 -2.52 -2.19 -11.05
CA TRP A 112 -2.10 -1.46 -9.83
C TRP A 112 -1.06 -2.22 -9.02
N ILE A 113 -1.21 -3.55 -8.92
CA ILE A 113 -0.23 -4.44 -8.27
C ILE A 113 1.09 -4.44 -9.07
N GLU A 114 1.02 -4.55 -10.39
CA GLU A 114 2.19 -4.51 -11.27
C GLU A 114 2.92 -3.16 -11.17
N GLU A 115 2.20 -2.05 -11.11
CA GLU A 115 2.77 -0.72 -10.89
C GLU A 115 3.56 -0.66 -9.58
N SER A 116 3.01 -1.17 -8.48
CA SER A 116 3.71 -1.24 -7.20
C SER A 116 4.91 -2.20 -7.24
N HIS A 117 4.78 -3.32 -7.94
CA HIS A 117 5.88 -4.27 -8.14
C HIS A 117 7.05 -3.64 -8.91
N GLN A 118 6.78 -2.79 -9.90
CA GLN A 118 7.82 -2.07 -10.65
C GLN A 118 8.58 -1.03 -9.80
N ILE A 119 7.97 -0.52 -8.74
CA ILE A 119 8.61 0.40 -7.79
C ILE A 119 9.54 -0.34 -6.81
N ALA A 120 9.23 -1.59 -6.47
CA ALA A 120 9.95 -2.35 -5.45
C ALA A 120 11.47 -2.41 -5.66
N PRO A 121 12.03 -2.62 -6.86
CA PRO A 121 13.49 -2.63 -7.09
C PRO A 121 14.19 -1.34 -6.63
N ASP A 122 13.59 -0.17 -6.85
CA ASP A 122 14.17 1.11 -6.44
C ASP A 122 14.23 1.21 -4.91
N ILE A 123 13.20 0.71 -4.23
CA ILE A 123 13.18 0.64 -2.77
C ILE A 123 14.22 -0.35 -2.24
N TYR A 124 14.36 -1.52 -2.85
CA TYR A 124 15.41 -2.48 -2.48
C TYR A 124 16.81 -1.90 -2.66
N ASN A 125 17.04 -1.10 -3.70
CA ASN A 125 18.32 -0.44 -3.95
C ASN A 125 18.56 0.76 -3.00
N SER A 126 17.55 1.24 -2.29
CA SER A 126 17.64 2.43 -1.44
C SER A 126 18.33 2.20 -0.10
N ALA A 127 18.44 0.94 0.35
CA ALA A 127 19.03 0.60 1.64
C ALA A 127 19.66 -0.80 1.63
N LYS A 128 20.71 -0.96 2.43
CA LYS A 128 21.41 -2.22 2.64
C LYS A 128 21.30 -2.65 4.10
N ASP A 129 21.55 -3.93 4.33
CA ASP A 129 21.60 -4.46 5.70
C ASP A 129 22.63 -3.70 6.54
N GLY A 130 22.21 -3.25 7.73
CA GLY A 130 23.01 -2.44 8.65
C GLY A 130 22.89 -0.92 8.46
N ASP A 131 22.26 -0.42 7.42
CA ASP A 131 22.11 1.01 7.16
C ASP A 131 21.35 1.74 8.26
N ARG A 132 21.65 3.04 8.41
CA ARG A 132 20.92 3.96 9.27
C ARG A 132 20.12 4.93 8.41
N LEU A 133 18.80 4.81 8.46
CA LEU A 133 17.84 5.64 7.76
C LEU A 133 17.25 6.69 8.73
N GLY A 134 16.82 7.84 8.19
CA GLY A 134 16.26 8.93 8.97
C GLY A 134 15.80 10.07 8.06
N TYR A 135 16.00 11.33 8.47
CA TYR A 135 15.49 12.52 7.76
C TYR A 135 15.82 12.56 6.27
N ARG A 136 17.03 12.17 5.88
CA ARG A 136 17.42 12.14 4.47
C ARG A 136 16.58 11.14 3.69
N TYR A 137 16.38 9.93 4.24
CA TYR A 137 15.56 8.90 3.62
C TYR A 137 14.10 9.35 3.50
N THR A 138 13.56 9.95 4.57
CA THR A 138 12.21 10.54 4.54
C THR A 138 12.10 11.56 3.41
N TYR A 139 13.06 12.49 3.29
CA TYR A 139 13.06 13.50 2.25
C TYR A 139 13.09 12.91 0.83
N ASP A 140 13.95 11.91 0.60
CA ASP A 140 14.14 11.30 -0.71
C ASP A 140 12.90 10.48 -1.16
N TYR A 141 12.21 9.83 -0.22
CA TYR A 141 11.09 8.91 -0.55
C TYR A 141 9.68 9.43 -0.24
N ASN A 142 9.57 10.59 0.31
CA ASN A 142 8.31 11.21 0.70
C ASN A 142 7.30 11.36 -0.43
N SER A 143 7.76 11.84 -1.57
CA SER A 143 6.92 12.04 -2.74
C SER A 143 6.33 10.72 -3.24
N LEU A 144 7.14 9.67 -3.26
CA LEU A 144 6.71 8.34 -3.67
C LEU A 144 5.71 7.74 -2.66
N LEU A 145 6.01 7.83 -1.36
CA LEU A 145 5.11 7.38 -0.30
C LEU A 145 3.73 8.03 -0.44
N PHE A 146 3.69 9.35 -0.57
CA PHE A 146 2.44 10.10 -0.68
C PHE A 146 1.68 9.81 -1.97
N GLU A 147 2.38 9.55 -3.06
CA GLU A 147 1.75 9.12 -4.30
C GLU A 147 1.07 7.77 -4.14
N GLN A 148 1.74 6.78 -3.54
CA GLN A 148 1.18 5.46 -3.29
C GLN A 148 -0.03 5.52 -2.34
N LEU A 149 0.04 6.31 -1.27
CA LEU A 149 -1.10 6.51 -0.37
C LEU A 149 -2.30 7.13 -1.09
N ARG A 150 -2.09 8.16 -1.94
CA ARG A 150 -3.16 8.76 -2.76
C ARG A 150 -3.75 7.77 -3.73
N LYS A 151 -2.91 7.04 -4.47
CA LYS A 151 -3.35 6.00 -5.41
C LYS A 151 -4.21 4.95 -4.69
N GLY A 152 -3.73 4.43 -3.56
CA GLY A 152 -4.47 3.46 -2.76
C GLY A 152 -5.86 3.97 -2.35
N GLY A 153 -5.92 5.18 -1.83
CA GLY A 153 -7.19 5.79 -1.41
C GLY A 153 -8.18 6.03 -2.56
N TYR A 154 -7.73 6.62 -3.67
CA TYR A 154 -8.60 6.90 -4.82
C TYR A 154 -9.04 5.63 -5.57
N ARG A 155 -8.16 4.63 -5.67
CA ARG A 155 -8.46 3.33 -6.29
C ARG A 155 -9.43 2.51 -5.44
N LEU A 156 -9.25 2.54 -4.11
CA LEU A 156 -10.23 1.93 -3.20
C LEU A 156 -11.60 2.59 -3.33
N ALA A 157 -11.65 3.93 -3.32
CA ALA A 157 -12.92 4.65 -3.49
C ALA A 157 -13.63 4.28 -4.79
N LYS A 158 -12.90 4.28 -5.94
CA LYS A 158 -13.43 3.84 -7.22
C LYS A 158 -13.99 2.41 -7.16
N LEU A 159 -13.24 1.48 -6.56
CA LEU A 159 -13.68 0.09 -6.45
C LEU A 159 -14.94 -0.04 -5.59
N LEU A 160 -15.03 0.71 -4.51
CA LEU A 160 -16.23 0.73 -3.67
C LEU A 160 -17.45 1.32 -4.41
N GLU A 161 -17.26 2.40 -5.19
CA GLU A 161 -18.32 2.97 -6.05
C GLU A 161 -18.82 1.99 -7.13
N GLU A 162 -17.98 1.05 -7.58
CA GLU A 162 -18.36 0.00 -8.54
C GLU A 162 -19.08 -1.19 -7.86
N LEU A 163 -18.90 -1.37 -6.55
CA LEU A 163 -19.45 -2.51 -5.79
C LEU A 163 -20.81 -2.19 -5.14
N PHE A 164 -21.12 -0.93 -4.90
CA PHE A 164 -22.30 -0.44 -4.16
C PHE A 164 -23.06 0.64 -4.94
#